data_b9410d9267ec0e9ad6adfa05c6dc0254
#
_entry.id   b9410d9267ec0e9ad6adfa05c6dc0254
#
_cell.length_a   1.000
_cell.length_b   1.000
_cell.length_c   1.000
_cell.angle_alpha   90.00
_cell.angle_beta   90.00
_cell.angle_gamma   90.00
#
_symmetry.space_group_name_H-M   'P 1'
#
loop_
_entity.id
_entity.type
_entity.pdbx_description
1 polymer ?
#
loop_
_entity_poly.entity_id
_entity_poly.type
_entity_poly.pdbx_seq_one_letter_code
_entity_poly.pdbx_strand_id
1 'polypeptide(L)'
;DMAAMTALGTELVAQLAAAFPPAAWATAGIVEGDLEQFLAFAAVNLVAACAVLALVVRLFVPVHSMLMSSRPRGTFSFDGKGAAAAKAGSPLRALMAKEVRLLVATPIYFMNACIGYVLVLVAAIAVAAGTLTGALSLDLLPPELAPVIGLVLPWGLAFFCSSSSTTAASVSLEGSSRWLMLTAPVPPSTVLWSKAAVNLAIGLPFLLVSAVLVAVSLPLDALSVAALFAVPSASCLLAT
;
A
#
# COMPACT_ATOMS: atom_id res chain seq x y z
N ASP A 1 19.96 17.70 -25.56
CA ASP A 1 19.61 17.79 -27.00
C ASP A 1 18.12 17.48 -27.15
N MET A 2 17.35 18.48 -27.62
CA MET A 2 15.89 18.37 -27.70
C MET A 2 15.45 17.21 -28.64
N ALA A 3 16.23 16.91 -29.67
CA ALA A 3 15.97 15.80 -30.58
C ALA A 3 16.13 14.42 -29.88
N ALA A 4 17.08 14.28 -29.00
CA ALA A 4 17.26 13.04 -28.21
C ALA A 4 16.10 12.84 -27.20
N MET A 5 15.62 13.90 -26.58
CA MET A 5 14.46 13.83 -25.68
C MET A 5 13.17 13.48 -26.42
N THR A 6 12.96 14.02 -27.61
CA THR A 6 11.79 13.66 -28.42
C THR A 6 11.87 12.21 -28.91
N ALA A 7 13.04 11.74 -29.33
CA ALA A 7 13.23 10.34 -29.71
C ALA A 7 12.97 9.36 -28.56
N LEU A 8 13.49 9.68 -27.38
CA LEU A 8 13.24 8.88 -26.17
C LEU A 8 11.76 8.88 -25.79
N GLY A 9 11.09 10.03 -25.90
CA GLY A 9 9.67 10.15 -25.63
C GLY A 9 8.84 9.29 -26.57
N THR A 10 9.14 9.29 -27.87
CA THR A 10 8.45 8.45 -28.86
C THR A 10 8.69 6.95 -28.62
N GLU A 11 9.89 6.55 -28.26
CA GLU A 11 10.22 5.17 -27.93
C GLU A 11 9.45 4.68 -26.69
N LEU A 12 9.42 5.47 -25.62
CA LEU A 12 8.67 5.15 -24.40
C LEU A 12 7.17 5.05 -24.65
N VAL A 13 6.62 5.96 -25.47
CA VAL A 13 5.20 5.91 -25.86
C VAL A 13 4.91 4.64 -26.65
N ALA A 14 5.79 4.26 -27.59
CA ALA A 14 5.63 3.02 -28.36
C ALA A 14 5.68 1.76 -27.48
N GLN A 15 6.60 1.72 -26.52
CA GLN A 15 6.70 0.60 -25.55
C GLN A 15 5.47 0.52 -24.64
N LEU A 16 5.00 1.65 -24.14
CA LEU A 16 3.76 1.72 -23.34
C LEU A 16 2.54 1.30 -24.15
N ALA A 17 2.44 1.75 -25.39
CA ALA A 17 1.36 1.38 -26.30
C ALA A 17 1.33 -0.12 -26.59
N ALA A 18 2.50 -0.73 -26.76
CA ALA A 18 2.62 -2.17 -26.97
C ALA A 18 2.30 -2.98 -25.70
N ALA A 19 2.73 -2.49 -24.53
CA ALA A 19 2.48 -3.14 -23.25
C ALA A 19 1.04 -3.01 -22.76
N PHE A 20 0.39 -1.87 -23.07
CA PHE A 20 -0.97 -1.58 -22.62
C PHE A 20 -1.78 -0.90 -23.74
N PRO A 21 -2.30 -1.64 -24.73
CA PRO A 21 -3.03 -1.12 -25.89
C PRO A 21 -4.16 -0.12 -25.55
N PRO A 22 -4.94 -0.27 -24.46
CA PRO A 22 -5.96 0.72 -24.12
C PRO A 22 -5.43 2.13 -23.91
N ALA A 23 -4.19 2.30 -23.45
CA ALA A 23 -3.58 3.63 -23.34
C ALA A 23 -3.31 4.26 -24.72
N ALA A 24 -2.86 3.46 -25.68
CA ALA A 24 -2.67 3.90 -27.06
C ALA A 24 -3.99 4.35 -27.71
N TRP A 25 -5.06 3.57 -27.52
CA TRP A 25 -6.38 3.92 -28.02
C TRP A 25 -6.93 5.21 -27.39
N ALA A 26 -6.72 5.39 -26.08
CA ALA A 26 -7.11 6.63 -25.41
C ALA A 26 -6.34 7.84 -25.98
N THR A 27 -5.03 7.70 -26.19
CA THR A 27 -4.19 8.77 -26.72
C THR A 27 -4.59 9.13 -28.15
N ALA A 28 -4.73 8.16 -29.03
CA ALA A 28 -5.16 8.39 -30.43
C ALA A 28 -6.57 9.01 -30.48
N GLY A 29 -7.49 8.52 -29.67
CA GLY A 29 -8.85 9.06 -29.62
C GLY A 29 -8.94 10.48 -29.08
N ILE A 30 -8.16 10.85 -28.06
CA ILE A 30 -8.24 12.17 -27.42
C ILE A 30 -7.34 13.20 -28.10
N VAL A 31 -6.12 12.80 -28.48
CA VAL A 31 -5.11 13.73 -28.99
C VAL A 31 -5.20 13.86 -30.52
N GLU A 32 -5.40 12.73 -31.21
CA GLU A 32 -5.42 12.68 -32.68
C GLU A 32 -6.85 12.79 -33.25
N GLY A 33 -7.87 12.69 -32.38
CA GLY A 33 -9.29 12.77 -32.80
C GLY A 33 -9.80 11.52 -33.52
N ASP A 34 -9.10 10.37 -33.34
CA ASP A 34 -9.50 9.10 -33.96
C ASP A 34 -10.71 8.51 -33.20
N LEU A 35 -11.88 8.68 -33.79
CA LEU A 35 -13.15 8.22 -33.22
C LEU A 35 -13.21 6.69 -33.07
N GLU A 36 -12.61 5.94 -33.98
CA GLU A 36 -12.63 4.48 -33.95
C GLU A 36 -11.85 3.95 -32.72
N GLN A 37 -10.66 4.47 -32.48
CA GLN A 37 -9.84 4.13 -31.36
C GLN A 37 -10.46 4.60 -30.04
N PHE A 38 -11.08 5.77 -30.02
CA PHE A 38 -11.82 6.23 -28.84
C PHE A 38 -12.99 5.31 -28.50
N LEU A 39 -13.75 4.85 -29.49
CA LEU A 39 -14.85 3.91 -29.29
C LEU A 39 -14.35 2.54 -28.84
N ALA A 40 -13.22 2.06 -29.36
CA ALA A 40 -12.59 0.82 -28.87
C ALA A 40 -12.17 0.92 -27.40
N PHE A 41 -11.55 2.03 -27.03
CA PHE A 41 -11.19 2.31 -25.63
C PHE A 41 -12.44 2.35 -24.73
N ALA A 42 -13.47 3.08 -25.13
CA ALA A 42 -14.73 3.19 -24.38
C ALA A 42 -15.42 1.84 -24.26
N ALA A 43 -15.46 1.04 -25.32
CA ALA A 43 -16.07 -0.28 -25.30
C ALA A 43 -15.37 -1.24 -24.34
N VAL A 44 -14.05 -1.30 -24.38
CA VAL A 44 -13.28 -2.16 -23.45
C VAL A 44 -13.49 -1.75 -22.00
N ASN A 45 -13.47 -0.45 -21.70
CA ASN A 45 -13.74 0.04 -20.35
C ASN A 45 -15.17 -0.27 -19.90
N LEU A 46 -16.16 -0.10 -20.79
CA LEU A 46 -17.55 -0.42 -20.49
C LEU A 46 -17.75 -1.92 -20.22
N VAL A 47 -17.14 -2.78 -21.06
CA VAL A 47 -17.19 -4.23 -20.86
C VAL A 47 -16.53 -4.62 -19.55
N ALA A 48 -15.36 -4.07 -19.23
CA ALA A 48 -14.66 -4.32 -17.98
C ALA A 48 -15.50 -3.86 -16.77
N ALA A 49 -16.09 -2.67 -16.84
CA ALA A 49 -16.98 -2.15 -15.79
C ALA A 49 -18.21 -3.02 -15.61
N CYS A 50 -18.86 -3.45 -16.68
CA CYS A 50 -20.02 -4.35 -16.63
C CYS A 50 -19.62 -5.72 -16.06
N ALA A 51 -18.46 -6.26 -16.43
CA ALA A 51 -17.97 -7.52 -15.90
C ALA A 51 -17.71 -7.46 -14.37
N VAL A 52 -17.04 -6.38 -13.92
CA VAL A 52 -16.79 -6.14 -12.49
C VAL A 52 -18.13 -5.97 -11.75
N LEU A 53 -19.05 -5.17 -12.29
CA LEU A 53 -20.36 -4.96 -11.68
C LEU A 53 -21.15 -6.27 -11.58
N ALA A 54 -21.19 -7.07 -12.65
CA ALA A 54 -21.84 -8.38 -12.65
C ALA A 54 -21.22 -9.33 -11.62
N LEU A 55 -19.89 -9.33 -11.49
CA LEU A 55 -19.15 -10.10 -10.51
C LEU A 55 -19.53 -9.66 -9.09
N VAL A 56 -19.51 -8.35 -8.83
CA VAL A 56 -19.89 -7.79 -7.53
C VAL A 56 -21.32 -8.16 -7.17
N VAL A 57 -22.27 -7.93 -8.06
CA VAL A 57 -23.69 -8.28 -7.83
C VAL A 57 -23.86 -9.77 -7.55
N ARG A 58 -23.17 -10.63 -8.29
CA ARG A 58 -23.26 -12.08 -8.13
C ARG A 58 -22.63 -12.59 -6.83
N LEU A 59 -21.56 -11.98 -6.39
CA LEU A 59 -20.82 -12.40 -5.18
C LEU A 59 -21.26 -11.68 -3.91
N PHE A 60 -21.82 -10.48 -4.03
CA PHE A 60 -22.14 -9.65 -2.87
C PHE A 60 -23.10 -10.32 -1.90
N VAL A 61 -24.23 -10.85 -2.39
CA VAL A 61 -25.25 -11.47 -1.52
C VAL A 61 -24.72 -12.72 -0.83
N PRO A 62 -24.10 -13.71 -1.53
CA PRO A 62 -23.60 -14.92 -0.86
C PRO A 62 -22.44 -14.62 0.09
N VAL A 63 -21.51 -13.73 -0.29
CA VAL A 63 -20.39 -13.36 0.58
C VAL A 63 -20.87 -12.59 1.81
N HIS A 64 -21.78 -11.63 1.62
CA HIS A 64 -22.35 -10.86 2.73
C HIS A 64 -23.12 -11.76 3.69
N SER A 65 -23.98 -12.66 3.19
CA SER A 65 -24.73 -13.59 4.02
C SER A 65 -23.81 -14.57 4.76
N MET A 66 -22.75 -15.05 4.11
CA MET A 66 -21.73 -15.89 4.73
C MET A 66 -20.99 -15.16 5.86
N LEU A 67 -20.59 -13.91 5.63
CA LEU A 67 -19.94 -13.08 6.64
C LEU A 67 -20.86 -12.76 7.83
N MET A 68 -22.14 -12.52 7.57
CA MET A 68 -23.12 -12.24 8.63
C MET A 68 -23.50 -13.48 9.42
N SER A 69 -23.53 -14.66 8.79
CA SER A 69 -23.83 -15.94 9.44
C SER A 69 -22.63 -16.53 10.18
N SER A 70 -21.42 -16.22 9.75
CA SER A 70 -20.17 -16.69 10.36
C SER A 70 -19.71 -15.91 11.58
N ARG A 71 -20.55 -15.04 12.16
CA ARG A 71 -20.25 -14.49 13.48
C ARG A 71 -20.06 -15.66 14.44
N PRO A 72 -18.82 -15.90 14.93
CA PRO A 72 -18.61 -16.95 15.91
C PRO A 72 -19.43 -16.58 17.13
N ARG A 73 -20.49 -17.33 17.40
CA ARG A 73 -21.10 -17.38 18.73
C ARG A 73 -20.07 -18.04 19.63
N GLY A 74 -19.04 -17.28 19.97
CA GLY A 74 -18.12 -17.68 21.00
C GLY A 74 -18.96 -17.83 22.28
N THR A 75 -19.20 -19.06 22.69
CA THR A 75 -19.59 -19.33 24.07
C THR A 75 -18.41 -18.88 24.92
N PHE A 76 -18.52 -17.68 25.49
CA PHE A 76 -17.54 -17.21 26.45
C PHE A 76 -17.68 -18.09 27.67
N SER A 77 -16.85 -19.10 27.77
CA SER A 77 -16.68 -19.89 28.99
C SER A 77 -15.69 -19.18 29.87
N PHE A 78 -16.16 -18.58 30.94
CA PHE A 78 -15.30 -18.04 31.98
C PHE A 78 -14.71 -19.19 32.78
N ASP A 79 -13.59 -19.74 32.34
CA ASP A 79 -12.82 -20.67 33.12
C ASP A 79 -11.95 -19.88 34.12
N GLY A 80 -12.43 -19.78 35.37
CA GLY A 80 -11.72 -19.05 36.45
C GLY A 80 -10.31 -19.54 36.71
N LYS A 81 -9.97 -20.77 36.30
CA LYS A 81 -8.62 -21.32 36.35
C LYS A 81 -7.67 -20.69 35.35
N GLY A 82 -8.17 -20.34 34.15
CA GLY A 82 -7.37 -19.65 33.14
C GLY A 82 -7.05 -18.21 33.51
N ALA A 83 -7.95 -17.54 34.22
CA ALA A 83 -7.74 -16.15 34.65
C ALA A 83 -6.68 -16.08 35.79
N ALA A 84 -6.64 -17.06 36.67
CA ALA A 84 -5.64 -17.14 37.77
C ALA A 84 -4.24 -17.54 37.26
N ALA A 85 -4.15 -18.25 36.14
CA ALA A 85 -2.89 -18.67 35.51
C ALA A 85 -2.35 -17.67 34.48
N ALA A 86 -3.11 -16.64 34.11
CA ALA A 86 -2.66 -15.60 33.20
C ALA A 86 -1.55 -14.80 33.90
N LYS A 87 -0.29 -15.10 33.58
CA LYS A 87 0.84 -14.23 33.93
C LYS A 87 0.50 -12.81 33.49
N ALA A 88 0.61 -11.86 34.44
CA ALA A 88 0.46 -10.44 34.14
C ALA A 88 1.45 -10.05 33.04
N GLY A 89 1.00 -10.04 31.80
CA GLY A 89 1.78 -9.62 30.67
C GLY A 89 1.93 -8.10 30.65
N SER A 90 2.91 -7.60 29.92
CA SER A 90 3.05 -6.15 29.71
C SER A 90 1.76 -5.59 29.08
N PRO A 91 1.15 -4.54 29.67
CA PRO A 91 -0.04 -3.88 29.10
C PRO A 91 0.13 -3.48 27.65
N LEU A 92 1.32 -3.01 27.28
CA LEU A 92 1.67 -2.64 25.90
C LEU A 92 1.50 -3.83 24.94
N ARG A 93 2.01 -5.01 25.29
CA ARG A 93 1.88 -6.21 24.44
C ARG A 93 0.43 -6.66 24.30
N ALA A 94 -0.35 -6.58 25.35
CA ALA A 94 -1.78 -6.92 25.31
C ALA A 94 -2.55 -5.98 24.38
N LEU A 95 -2.26 -4.68 24.45
CA LEU A 95 -2.85 -3.68 23.59
C LEU A 95 -2.41 -3.85 22.12
N MET A 96 -1.13 -4.09 21.86
CA MET A 96 -0.64 -4.39 20.50
C MET A 96 -1.33 -5.65 19.93
N ALA A 97 -1.46 -6.71 20.72
CA ALA A 97 -2.17 -7.92 20.29
C ALA A 97 -3.65 -7.65 19.97
N LYS A 98 -4.29 -6.77 20.73
CA LYS A 98 -5.66 -6.29 20.44
C LYS A 98 -5.71 -5.56 19.10
N GLU A 99 -4.79 -4.61 18.85
CA GLU A 99 -4.75 -3.84 17.60
C GLU A 99 -4.51 -4.74 16.38
N VAL A 100 -3.58 -5.69 16.48
CA VAL A 100 -3.33 -6.67 15.41
C VAL A 100 -4.57 -7.52 15.14
N ARG A 101 -5.26 -7.99 16.19
CA ARG A 101 -6.50 -8.75 16.02
C ARG A 101 -7.58 -7.92 15.36
N LEU A 102 -7.73 -6.65 15.73
CA LEU A 102 -8.69 -5.72 15.13
C LEU A 102 -8.39 -5.52 13.63
N LEU A 103 -7.12 -5.32 13.30
CA LEU A 103 -6.67 -5.15 11.92
C LEU A 103 -7.00 -6.39 11.07
N VAL A 104 -6.65 -7.60 11.54
CA VAL A 104 -6.88 -8.85 10.81
C VAL A 104 -8.36 -9.21 10.76
N ALA A 105 -9.12 -8.91 11.83
CA ALA A 105 -10.56 -9.22 11.89
C ALA A 105 -11.42 -8.30 11.02
N THR A 106 -10.87 -7.17 10.54
CA THR A 106 -11.63 -6.19 9.75
C THR A 106 -11.00 -6.05 8.36
N PRO A 107 -11.43 -6.83 7.35
CA PRO A 107 -10.79 -6.87 6.03
C PRO A 107 -10.68 -5.50 5.35
N ILE A 108 -11.71 -4.68 5.43
CA ILE A 108 -11.73 -3.33 4.84
C ILE A 108 -10.66 -2.45 5.51
N TYR A 109 -10.53 -2.55 6.83
CA TYR A 109 -9.49 -1.82 7.56
C TYR A 109 -8.11 -2.28 7.15
N PHE A 110 -7.88 -3.60 7.10
CA PHE A 110 -6.61 -4.19 6.66
C PHE A 110 -6.24 -3.70 5.25
N MET A 111 -7.16 -3.80 4.31
CA MET A 111 -6.94 -3.36 2.92
C MET A 111 -6.56 -1.87 2.86
N ASN A 112 -7.35 -1.00 3.50
CA ASN A 112 -7.10 0.44 3.44
C ASN A 112 -5.81 0.85 4.16
N ALA A 113 -5.52 0.22 5.30
CA ALA A 113 -4.34 0.57 6.10
C ALA A 113 -3.03 0.02 5.54
N CYS A 114 -3.07 -1.08 4.76
CA CYS A 114 -1.87 -1.76 4.27
C CYS A 114 -1.63 -1.60 2.77
N ILE A 115 -2.62 -1.09 2.00
CA ILE A 115 -2.53 -1.03 0.53
C ILE A 115 -1.31 -0.26 0.02
N GLY A 116 -0.96 0.86 0.64
CA GLY A 116 0.19 1.65 0.23
C GLY A 116 1.50 0.90 0.46
N TYR A 117 1.66 0.17 1.55
CA TYR A 117 2.84 -0.66 1.79
C TYR A 117 2.97 -1.76 0.75
N VAL A 118 1.85 -2.39 0.38
CA VAL A 118 1.82 -3.43 -0.67
C VAL A 118 2.17 -2.82 -2.03
N LEU A 119 1.61 -1.65 -2.37
CA LEU A 119 1.90 -0.97 -3.63
C LEU A 119 3.38 -0.58 -3.75
N VAL A 120 3.97 -0.05 -2.68
CA VAL A 120 5.41 0.28 -2.63
C VAL A 120 6.25 -0.97 -2.86
N LEU A 121 5.92 -2.09 -2.22
CA LEU A 121 6.65 -3.34 -2.40
C LEU A 121 6.50 -3.90 -3.82
N VAL A 122 5.28 -3.89 -4.38
CA VAL A 122 5.02 -4.33 -5.75
C VAL A 122 5.78 -3.46 -6.76
N ALA A 123 5.78 -2.14 -6.57
CA ALA A 123 6.54 -1.22 -7.41
C ALA A 123 8.06 -1.48 -7.32
N ALA A 124 8.59 -1.70 -6.11
CA ALA A 124 9.99 -2.02 -5.91
C ALA A 124 10.39 -3.35 -6.57
N ILE A 125 9.54 -4.38 -6.47
CA ILE A 125 9.74 -5.66 -7.15
C ILE A 125 9.70 -5.48 -8.66
N ALA A 126 8.76 -4.68 -9.17
CA ALA A 126 8.64 -4.42 -10.61
C ALA A 126 9.89 -3.70 -11.16
N VAL A 127 10.43 -2.72 -10.43
CA VAL A 127 11.69 -2.06 -10.78
C VAL A 127 12.84 -3.07 -10.77
N ALA A 128 12.98 -3.86 -9.72
CA ALA A 128 14.05 -4.84 -9.60
C ALA A 128 13.95 -5.92 -10.70
N ALA A 129 12.77 -6.43 -10.99
CA ALA A 129 12.56 -7.39 -12.05
C ALA A 129 12.84 -6.78 -13.44
N GLY A 130 12.40 -5.54 -13.68
CA GLY A 130 12.62 -4.82 -14.92
C GLY A 130 14.11 -4.60 -15.22
N THR A 131 14.89 -4.24 -14.20
CA THR A 131 16.36 -4.07 -14.35
C THR A 131 17.07 -5.41 -14.55
N LEU A 132 16.70 -6.45 -13.82
CA LEU A 132 17.29 -7.78 -13.95
C LEU A 132 17.01 -8.45 -15.31
N THR A 133 15.81 -8.24 -15.86
CA THR A 133 15.42 -8.80 -17.16
C THR A 133 15.88 -7.95 -18.34
N GLY A 134 16.44 -6.77 -18.08
CA GLY A 134 16.78 -5.80 -19.12
C GLY A 134 15.57 -5.09 -19.76
N ALA A 135 14.36 -5.37 -19.26
CA ALA A 135 13.14 -4.68 -19.73
C ALA A 135 13.15 -3.19 -19.33
N LEU A 136 13.79 -2.87 -18.23
CA LEU A 136 14.09 -1.50 -17.81
C LEU A 136 15.58 -1.24 -18.04
N SER A 137 15.93 -0.76 -19.24
CA SER A 137 17.30 -0.40 -19.59
C SER A 137 17.62 1.00 -19.06
N LEU A 138 18.37 1.05 -17.97
CA LEU A 138 18.78 2.30 -17.33
C LEU A 138 19.75 3.12 -18.21
N ASP A 139 20.43 2.45 -19.16
CA ASP A 139 21.33 3.09 -20.13
C ASP A 139 20.61 4.06 -21.08
N LEU A 140 19.28 3.90 -21.22
CA LEU A 140 18.42 4.80 -22.01
C LEU A 140 18.06 6.09 -21.26
N LEU A 141 18.29 6.12 -19.93
CA LEU A 141 17.99 7.31 -19.14
C LEU A 141 19.09 8.36 -19.35
N PRO A 142 18.73 9.60 -19.73
CA PRO A 142 19.69 10.70 -19.75
C PRO A 142 20.38 10.81 -18.38
N PRO A 143 21.72 10.98 -18.35
CA PRO A 143 22.47 11.03 -17.08
C PRO A 143 22.00 12.16 -16.15
N GLU A 144 21.36 13.19 -16.70
CA GLU A 144 20.78 14.29 -15.93
C GLU A 144 19.52 13.87 -15.14
N LEU A 145 18.85 12.78 -15.52
CA LEU A 145 17.64 12.28 -14.82
C LEU A 145 17.98 11.41 -13.59
N ALA A 146 19.15 10.80 -13.55
CA ALA A 146 19.53 9.96 -12.43
C ALA A 146 19.49 10.69 -11.06
N PRO A 147 20.04 11.91 -10.93
CA PRO A 147 19.94 12.65 -9.67
C PRO A 147 18.52 13.11 -9.37
N VAL A 148 17.70 13.39 -10.39
CA VAL A 148 16.28 13.74 -10.21
C VAL A 148 15.49 12.55 -9.68
N ILE A 149 15.71 11.36 -10.22
CA ILE A 149 15.11 10.12 -9.74
C ILE A 149 15.50 9.86 -8.29
N GLY A 150 16.79 9.97 -7.97
CA GLY A 150 17.31 9.82 -6.61
C GLY A 150 16.69 10.79 -5.62
N LEU A 151 16.38 12.02 -6.05
CA LEU A 151 15.73 13.03 -5.23
C LEU A 151 14.22 12.78 -5.05
N VAL A 152 13.50 12.40 -6.10
CA VAL A 152 12.05 12.28 -6.09
C VAL A 152 11.57 10.96 -5.48
N LEU A 153 12.31 9.88 -5.70
CA LEU A 153 11.90 8.54 -5.29
C LEU A 153 11.67 8.37 -3.77
N PRO A 154 12.52 8.91 -2.88
CA PRO A 154 12.27 8.85 -1.43
C PRO A 154 10.95 9.51 -1.02
N TRP A 155 10.59 10.61 -1.67
CA TRP A 155 9.32 11.30 -1.40
C TRP A 155 8.11 10.55 -1.92
N GLY A 156 8.24 9.87 -3.08
CA GLY A 156 7.22 8.97 -3.58
C GLY A 156 6.94 7.82 -2.61
N LEU A 157 7.98 7.16 -2.12
CA LEU A 157 7.86 6.12 -1.10
C LEU A 157 7.24 6.67 0.20
N ALA A 158 7.67 7.85 0.64
CA ALA A 158 7.14 8.53 1.81
C ALA A 158 5.65 8.84 1.68
N PHE A 159 5.20 9.28 0.51
CA PHE A 159 3.79 9.54 0.23
C PHE A 159 2.92 8.29 0.41
N PHE A 160 3.32 7.17 -0.16
CA PHE A 160 2.59 5.90 0.00
C PHE A 160 2.61 5.41 1.44
N CYS A 161 3.72 5.55 2.15
CA CYS A 161 3.82 5.20 3.57
C CYS A 161 2.90 6.07 4.43
N SER A 162 2.85 7.37 4.18
CA SER A 162 1.97 8.29 4.90
C SER A 162 0.49 8.06 4.62
N SER A 163 0.16 7.60 3.40
CA SER A 163 -1.21 7.24 3.01
C SER A 163 -1.69 5.95 3.68
N SER A 164 -0.77 5.14 4.20
CA SER A 164 -1.03 3.84 4.83
C SER A 164 -0.82 3.97 6.34
N SER A 165 -1.86 4.35 7.07
CA SER A 165 -1.80 4.46 8.53
C SER A 165 -2.85 3.58 9.19
N THR A 166 -2.38 2.65 10.03
CA THR A 166 -3.26 1.86 10.90
C THR A 166 -3.74 2.68 12.09
N THR A 167 -2.98 3.69 12.50
CA THR A 167 -3.22 4.46 13.73
C THR A 167 -4.47 5.32 13.64
N ALA A 168 -4.64 6.08 12.55
CA ALA A 168 -5.77 6.99 12.37
C ALA A 168 -7.11 6.25 12.38
N ALA A 169 -7.20 5.13 11.66
CA ALA A 169 -8.42 4.34 11.59
C ALA A 169 -8.70 3.56 12.87
N SER A 170 -7.67 3.08 13.59
CA SER A 170 -7.83 2.27 14.80
C SER A 170 -8.56 3.02 15.93
N VAL A 171 -8.35 4.33 16.03
CA VAL A 171 -9.05 5.17 17.03
C VAL A 171 -10.55 5.24 16.74
N SER A 172 -10.92 5.38 15.46
CA SER A 172 -12.34 5.43 15.04
C SER A 172 -13.02 4.08 15.15
N LEU A 173 -12.30 2.99 14.87
CA LEU A 173 -12.83 1.61 14.93
C LEU A 173 -13.08 1.11 16.34
N GLU A 174 -12.51 1.73 17.37
CA GLU A 174 -12.82 1.40 18.77
C GLU A 174 -14.30 1.62 19.10
N GLY A 175 -14.94 2.61 18.48
CA GLY A 175 -16.39 2.83 18.56
C GLY A 175 -16.93 2.72 20.00
N SER A 176 -17.90 1.85 20.19
CA SER A 176 -18.54 1.61 21.50
C SER A 176 -17.63 0.96 22.55
N SER A 177 -16.51 0.36 22.17
CA SER A 177 -15.55 -0.25 23.11
C SER A 177 -14.51 0.75 23.66
N ARG A 178 -14.54 2.00 23.21
CA ARG A 178 -13.63 3.05 23.67
C ARG A 178 -13.66 3.29 25.20
N TRP A 179 -14.83 3.09 25.83
CA TRP A 179 -14.95 3.23 27.27
C TRP A 179 -14.00 2.30 28.04
N LEU A 180 -13.73 1.11 27.50
CA LEU A 180 -12.82 0.14 28.13
C LEU A 180 -11.39 0.69 28.22
N MET A 181 -10.97 1.45 27.21
CA MET A 181 -9.64 2.08 27.19
C MET A 181 -9.56 3.27 28.17
N LEU A 182 -10.67 3.97 28.37
CA LEU A 182 -10.75 5.12 29.28
C LEU A 182 -10.84 4.69 30.76
N THR A 183 -11.37 3.48 31.02
CA THR A 183 -11.53 2.95 32.38
C THR A 183 -10.38 2.03 32.81
N ALA A 184 -9.57 1.56 31.85
CA ALA A 184 -8.42 0.71 32.16
C ALA A 184 -7.34 1.50 32.94
N PRO A 185 -6.72 0.90 33.95
CA PRO A 185 -5.65 1.55 34.73
C PRO A 185 -4.32 1.55 33.94
N VAL A 186 -4.36 2.12 32.73
CA VAL A 186 -3.22 2.17 31.81
C VAL A 186 -3.04 3.64 31.38
N PRO A 187 -1.82 4.19 31.42
CA PRO A 187 -1.59 5.54 31.00
C PRO A 187 -1.93 5.73 29.50
N PRO A 188 -2.54 6.86 29.10
CA PRO A 188 -2.92 7.13 27.70
C PRO A 188 -1.76 7.00 26.71
N SER A 189 -0.55 7.36 27.14
CA SER A 189 0.66 7.18 26.34
C SER A 189 0.91 5.74 25.94
N THR A 190 0.66 4.77 26.80
CA THR A 190 0.82 3.33 26.48
C THR A 190 -0.20 2.89 25.42
N VAL A 191 -1.41 3.44 25.47
CA VAL A 191 -2.43 3.17 24.45
C VAL A 191 -2.00 3.72 23.09
N LEU A 192 -1.52 4.97 23.03
CA LEU A 192 -1.03 5.58 21.80
C LEU A 192 0.20 4.82 21.26
N TRP A 193 1.17 4.52 22.13
CA TRP A 193 2.34 3.75 21.74
C TRP A 193 2.01 2.35 21.23
N SER A 194 0.96 1.70 21.74
CA SER A 194 0.55 0.39 21.21
C SER A 194 0.08 0.47 19.75
N LYS A 195 -0.64 1.53 19.38
CA LYS A 195 -1.11 1.78 18.01
C LYS A 195 0.05 2.14 17.09
N ALA A 196 0.89 3.08 17.52
CA ALA A 196 2.10 3.47 16.82
C ALA A 196 3.04 2.28 16.56
N ALA A 197 3.27 1.46 17.58
CA ALA A 197 4.14 0.28 17.46
C ALA A 197 3.60 -0.75 16.46
N VAL A 198 2.28 -0.94 16.35
CA VAL A 198 1.70 -1.85 15.35
C VAL A 198 1.86 -1.27 13.95
N ASN A 199 1.64 0.03 13.75
CA ASN A 199 1.88 0.67 12.45
C ASN A 199 3.33 0.52 12.01
N LEU A 200 4.27 0.80 12.90
CA LEU A 200 5.70 0.67 12.62
C LEU A 200 6.12 -0.79 12.38
N ALA A 201 5.60 -1.73 13.18
CA ALA A 201 5.91 -3.15 13.02
C ALA A 201 5.45 -3.72 11.68
N ILE A 202 4.40 -3.15 11.09
CA ILE A 202 3.92 -3.53 9.76
C ILE A 202 4.66 -2.73 8.68
N GLY A 203 4.69 -1.41 8.79
CA GLY A 203 5.20 -0.53 7.74
C GLY A 203 6.70 -0.64 7.52
N LEU A 204 7.50 -0.67 8.59
CA LEU A 204 8.97 -0.68 8.46
C LEU A 204 9.53 -1.88 7.68
N PRO A 205 9.08 -3.13 7.89
CA PRO A 205 9.59 -4.24 7.08
C PRO A 205 9.30 -4.10 5.59
N PHE A 206 8.09 -3.69 5.21
CA PHE A 206 7.74 -3.45 3.80
C PHE A 206 8.61 -2.37 3.19
N LEU A 207 8.80 -1.29 3.93
CA LEU A 207 9.59 -0.14 3.51
C LEU A 207 11.07 -0.51 3.37
N LEU A 208 11.65 -1.21 4.34
CA LEU A 208 13.05 -1.63 4.30
C LEU A 208 13.33 -2.55 3.11
N VAL A 209 12.47 -3.55 2.89
CA VAL A 209 12.60 -4.46 1.75
C VAL A 209 12.49 -3.69 0.43
N SER A 210 11.52 -2.79 0.32
CA SER A 210 11.34 -1.96 -0.89
C SER A 210 12.53 -1.04 -1.14
N ALA A 211 13.04 -0.38 -0.09
CA ALA A 211 14.20 0.50 -0.21
C ALA A 211 15.47 -0.27 -0.61
N VAL A 212 15.68 -1.46 -0.07
CA VAL A 212 16.81 -2.33 -0.48
C VAL A 212 16.67 -2.75 -1.94
N LEU A 213 15.50 -3.21 -2.37
CA LEU A 213 15.24 -3.60 -3.76
C LEU A 213 15.55 -2.45 -4.72
N VAL A 214 15.07 -1.26 -4.41
CA VAL A 214 15.30 -0.07 -5.23
C VAL A 214 16.78 0.34 -5.22
N ALA A 215 17.42 0.36 -4.05
CA ALA A 215 18.84 0.74 -3.92
C ALA A 215 19.79 -0.19 -4.68
N VAL A 216 19.44 -1.49 -4.77
CA VAL A 216 20.26 -2.46 -5.52
C VAL A 216 19.97 -2.39 -7.02
N SER A 217 18.76 -1.98 -7.41
CA SER A 217 18.31 -1.99 -8.80
C SER A 217 18.69 -0.73 -9.58
N LEU A 218 18.85 0.40 -8.89
CA LEU A 218 19.12 1.69 -9.52
C LEU A 218 20.52 2.19 -9.14
N PRO A 219 21.27 2.80 -10.08
CA PRO A 219 22.58 3.39 -9.82
C PRO A 219 22.43 4.73 -9.07
N LEU A 220 22.09 4.63 -7.79
CA LEU A 220 21.89 5.79 -6.92
C LEU A 220 23.17 6.16 -6.19
N ASP A 221 23.37 7.45 -5.97
CA ASP A 221 24.45 7.96 -5.12
C ASP A 221 24.17 7.68 -3.62
N ALA A 222 25.21 7.75 -2.81
CA ALA A 222 25.12 7.43 -1.38
C ALA A 222 24.10 8.28 -0.62
N LEU A 223 23.92 9.55 -1.03
CA LEU A 223 22.95 10.46 -0.41
C LEU A 223 21.51 10.04 -0.73
N SER A 224 21.24 9.71 -2.00
CA SER A 224 19.94 9.20 -2.44
C SER A 224 19.59 7.88 -1.77
N VAL A 225 20.55 6.96 -1.62
CA VAL A 225 20.36 5.72 -0.88
C VAL A 225 20.02 6.01 0.59
N ALA A 226 20.76 6.90 1.25
CA ALA A 226 20.45 7.29 2.63
C ALA A 226 19.05 7.91 2.75
N ALA A 227 18.66 8.76 1.80
CA ALA A 227 17.34 9.38 1.76
C ALA A 227 16.20 8.35 1.55
N LEU A 228 16.43 7.30 0.74
CA LEU A 228 15.47 6.19 0.55
C LEU A 228 15.07 5.48 1.85
N PHE A 229 15.97 5.43 2.82
CA PHE A 229 15.67 4.86 4.13
C PHE A 229 15.16 5.91 5.11
N ALA A 230 15.78 7.09 5.16
CA ALA A 230 15.50 8.11 6.15
C ALA A 230 14.12 8.77 5.94
N VAL A 231 13.83 9.24 4.71
CA VAL A 231 12.62 10.03 4.43
C VAL A 231 11.34 9.22 4.62
N PRO A 232 11.18 8.00 4.02
CA PRO A 232 9.99 7.22 4.25
C PRO A 232 9.85 6.71 5.68
N SER A 233 10.97 6.38 6.36
CA SER A 233 10.94 5.98 7.77
C SER A 233 10.45 7.10 8.67
N ALA A 234 10.92 8.34 8.44
CA ALA A 234 10.45 9.52 9.14
C ALA A 234 8.97 9.78 8.86
N SER A 235 8.52 9.64 7.61
CA SER A 235 7.11 9.82 7.26
C SER A 235 6.21 8.75 7.89
N CYS A 236 6.67 7.50 7.99
CA CYS A 236 5.96 6.43 8.68
C CYS A 236 5.83 6.74 10.19
N LEU A 237 6.86 7.31 10.81
CA LEU A 237 6.81 7.79 12.20
C LEU A 237 5.86 8.96 12.38
N LEU A 238 5.82 9.91 11.45
CA LEU A 238 4.92 11.07 11.49
C LEU A 238 3.45 10.69 11.27
N ALA A 239 3.20 9.60 10.53
CA ALA A 239 1.85 9.08 10.28
C ALA A 239 1.30 8.23 11.44
N THR A 240 2.06 8.06 12.52
CA THR A 240 1.65 7.34 13.74
C THR A 240 1.17 8.28 14.82
#